data_b513287547b6b543d63a20df8ff47f20
#
_entry.id   b513287547b6b543d63a20df8ff47f20
#
_cell.length_a   1.000
_cell.length_b   1.000
_cell.length_c   1.000
_cell.angle_alpha   90.00
_cell.angle_beta   90.00
_cell.angle_gamma   90.00
#
_symmetry.space_group_name_H-M   'P 1'
#
loop_
_entity.id
_entity.type
_entity.pdbx_description
1 polymer ?
#
loop_
_entity_poly.entity_id
_entity_poly.type
_entity_poly.pdbx_seq_one_letter_code
_entity_poly.pdbx_strand_id
1 'polypeptide(L)'
;IRTKIGVMYGDPTTTPGGKAIPFHSSVRIKLDSGKQILDKQGSPVGIKVIAKTIKNKVAAPFRRCEFEIHFGKGIVEHEYVFDLLRKYCADNGPVDYDEDIMVELSGTGAWKTICLIKKDTGEVIEEKKFYKPEFGQIYKSPQWNTYCMKIFNKCYSEYMGRELEDAADINPESYEEVRQIAMDLTGPDDAFEDL
;
A
#
# COMPACT_ATOMS: atom_id res chain seq x y z
N ILE A 1 -5.70 -24.10 -2.16
CA ILE A 1 -4.34 -24.50 -1.78
C ILE A 1 -4.40 -25.96 -1.32
N ARG A 2 -3.44 -26.76 -1.75
CA ARG A 2 -3.26 -28.14 -1.30
C ARG A 2 -1.94 -28.27 -0.55
N THR A 3 -1.85 -29.21 0.38
CA THR A 3 -0.60 -29.52 1.08
C THR A 3 0.03 -30.76 0.43
N LYS A 4 1.30 -30.68 0.10
CA LYS A 4 2.08 -31.83 -0.37
C LYS A 4 2.44 -32.69 0.84
N ILE A 5 2.15 -33.99 0.74
CA ILE A 5 2.54 -34.99 1.75
C ILE A 5 4.03 -35.32 1.58
N GLY A 6 4.79 -35.41 2.68
CA GLY A 6 6.19 -35.80 2.65
C GLY A 6 7.21 -34.68 2.43
N VAL A 7 6.81 -33.42 2.47
CA VAL A 7 7.75 -32.27 2.42
C VAL A 7 8.29 -32.02 3.82
N MET A 8 9.55 -32.40 4.07
CA MET A 8 10.23 -32.18 5.35
C MET A 8 10.81 -30.77 5.50
N TYR A 9 11.10 -30.08 4.38
CA TYR A 9 11.66 -28.73 4.36
C TYR A 9 10.96 -27.85 3.31
N GLY A 10 10.75 -26.55 3.64
CA GLY A 10 10.14 -25.57 2.76
C GLY A 10 8.62 -25.46 2.91
N ASP A 11 7.97 -24.65 2.08
CA ASP A 11 6.51 -24.44 2.09
C ASP A 11 5.82 -25.66 1.45
N PRO A 12 5.05 -26.46 2.22
CA PRO A 12 4.36 -27.62 1.68
C PRO A 12 3.13 -27.25 0.86
N THR A 13 2.74 -25.97 0.82
CA THR A 13 1.54 -25.54 0.12
C THR A 13 1.75 -25.50 -1.40
N THR A 14 0.74 -25.94 -2.15
CA THR A 14 0.75 -25.94 -3.60
C THR A 14 -0.63 -25.57 -4.15
N THR A 15 -0.65 -24.99 -5.35
CA THR A 15 -1.88 -24.71 -6.08
C THR A 15 -2.35 -25.95 -6.85
N PRO A 16 -3.68 -26.19 -6.96
CA PRO A 16 -4.20 -27.17 -7.90
C PRO A 16 -3.78 -26.81 -9.34
N GLY A 17 -3.59 -27.80 -10.21
CA GLY A 17 -3.17 -27.56 -11.61
C GLY A 17 -1.65 -27.59 -11.83
N GLY A 18 -0.87 -28.06 -10.85
CA GLY A 18 0.57 -28.26 -11.00
C GLY A 18 1.34 -26.94 -11.18
N LYS A 19 2.31 -26.96 -12.10
CA LYS A 19 3.20 -25.81 -12.35
C LYS A 19 2.66 -24.79 -13.35
N ALA A 20 1.55 -25.06 -14.05
CA ALA A 20 1.04 -24.21 -15.12
C ALA A 20 0.67 -22.81 -14.60
N ILE A 21 -0.18 -22.71 -13.57
CA ILE A 21 -0.58 -21.42 -12.99
C ILE A 21 0.63 -20.62 -12.47
N PRO A 22 1.54 -21.19 -11.65
CA PRO A 22 2.75 -20.49 -11.25
C PRO A 22 3.62 -20.01 -12.41
N PHE A 23 3.67 -20.74 -13.50
CA PHE A 23 4.50 -20.40 -14.64
C PHE A 23 3.92 -19.26 -15.47
N HIS A 24 2.63 -19.35 -15.83
CA HIS A 24 1.98 -18.38 -16.70
C HIS A 24 1.61 -17.05 -15.98
N SER A 25 1.41 -17.04 -14.66
CA SER A 25 1.08 -15.81 -13.96
C SER A 25 2.21 -14.78 -14.02
N SER A 26 1.92 -13.54 -14.34
CA SER A 26 2.85 -12.41 -14.27
C SER A 26 3.04 -11.94 -12.83
N VAL A 27 1.96 -11.88 -12.05
CA VAL A 27 1.99 -11.50 -10.63
C VAL A 27 1.33 -12.59 -9.81
N ARG A 28 1.92 -12.92 -8.66
CA ARG A 28 1.35 -13.83 -7.66
C ARG A 28 1.45 -13.20 -6.29
N ILE A 29 0.32 -13.08 -5.63
CA ILE A 29 0.22 -12.54 -4.28
C ILE A 29 -0.27 -13.67 -3.37
N LYS A 30 0.45 -13.91 -2.27
CA LYS A 30 0.02 -14.79 -1.19
C LYS A 30 -0.65 -13.94 -0.12
N LEU A 31 -1.83 -14.32 0.29
CA LEU A 31 -2.54 -13.73 1.42
C LEU A 31 -2.46 -14.70 2.60
N ASP A 32 -1.86 -14.23 3.67
CA ASP A 32 -1.79 -14.97 4.94
C ASP A 32 -2.73 -14.30 5.95
N SER A 33 -3.49 -15.12 6.68
CA SER A 33 -4.34 -14.65 7.76
C SER A 33 -3.48 -14.28 8.97
N GLY A 34 -3.66 -13.08 9.49
CA GLY A 34 -3.00 -12.59 10.68
C GLY A 34 -3.89 -12.70 11.92
N LYS A 35 -3.70 -11.79 12.88
CA LYS A 35 -4.47 -11.74 14.11
C LYS A 35 -5.92 -11.31 13.88
N GLN A 36 -6.84 -11.84 14.69
CA GLN A 36 -8.21 -11.35 14.74
C GLN A 36 -8.26 -9.94 15.33
N ILE A 37 -9.17 -9.14 14.83
CA ILE A 37 -9.52 -7.82 15.35
C ILE A 37 -10.76 -8.04 16.23
N LEU A 38 -10.65 -7.69 17.49
CA LEU A 38 -11.71 -7.87 18.47
C LEU A 38 -12.35 -6.53 18.82
N ASP A 39 -13.65 -6.52 19.08
CA ASP A 39 -14.34 -5.37 19.65
C ASP A 39 -14.08 -5.23 21.15
N LYS A 40 -14.72 -4.24 21.78
CA LYS A 40 -14.59 -4.00 23.23
C LYS A 40 -15.14 -5.15 24.10
N GLN A 41 -16.00 -5.98 23.53
CA GLN A 41 -16.61 -7.15 24.18
C GLN A 41 -15.80 -8.44 23.93
N GLY A 42 -14.74 -8.37 23.14
CA GLY A 42 -13.91 -9.53 22.80
C GLY A 42 -14.44 -10.34 21.60
N SER A 43 -15.47 -9.85 20.91
CA SER A 43 -16.02 -10.51 19.72
C SER A 43 -15.19 -10.20 18.48
N PRO A 44 -14.94 -11.18 17.59
CA PRO A 44 -14.16 -10.95 16.38
C PRO A 44 -14.97 -10.11 15.37
N VAL A 45 -14.45 -8.93 15.03
CA VAL A 45 -15.06 -7.98 14.08
C VAL A 45 -14.28 -7.88 12.78
N GLY A 46 -13.09 -8.50 12.70
CA GLY A 46 -12.27 -8.47 11.53
C GLY A 46 -11.01 -9.33 11.67
N ILE A 47 -10.17 -9.31 10.64
CA ILE A 47 -8.87 -9.96 10.62
C ILE A 47 -7.81 -9.05 10.01
N LYS A 48 -6.59 -9.14 10.51
CA LYS A 48 -5.41 -8.64 9.80
C LYS A 48 -5.02 -9.62 8.70
N VAL A 49 -4.68 -9.10 7.53
CA VAL A 49 -4.22 -9.87 6.38
C VAL A 49 -2.82 -9.40 6.01
N ILE A 50 -1.95 -10.34 5.73
CA ILE A 50 -0.61 -10.09 5.25
C ILE A 50 -0.57 -10.49 3.77
N ALA A 51 -0.39 -9.52 2.88
CA ALA A 51 -0.17 -9.78 1.47
C ALA A 51 1.31 -9.78 1.15
N LYS A 52 1.79 -10.80 0.46
CA LYS A 52 3.18 -10.94 -0.01
C LYS A 52 3.21 -11.21 -1.50
N THR A 53 3.95 -10.43 -2.23
CA THR A 53 4.23 -10.69 -3.65
C THR A 53 5.27 -11.80 -3.75
N ILE A 54 4.86 -13.00 -4.13
CA ILE A 54 5.77 -14.16 -4.28
C ILE A 54 6.31 -14.33 -5.69
N LYS A 55 5.73 -13.65 -6.67
CA LYS A 55 6.20 -13.52 -8.04
C LYS A 55 5.73 -12.19 -8.59
N ASN A 56 6.61 -11.48 -9.24
CA ASN A 56 6.27 -10.27 -9.99
C ASN A 56 7.24 -10.17 -11.18
N LYS A 57 6.69 -10.09 -12.39
CA LYS A 57 7.46 -9.92 -13.64
C LYS A 57 7.49 -8.46 -14.12
N VAL A 58 6.68 -7.59 -13.52
CA VAL A 58 6.50 -6.20 -13.96
C VAL A 58 7.04 -5.17 -12.96
N ALA A 59 7.43 -5.61 -11.76
CA ALA A 59 8.03 -4.77 -10.73
C ALA A 59 8.79 -5.64 -9.71
N ALA A 60 9.46 -5.02 -8.73
CA ALA A 60 10.18 -5.71 -7.68
C ALA A 60 9.32 -6.76 -6.95
N PRO A 61 9.75 -8.04 -6.89
CA PRO A 61 9.05 -9.09 -6.16
C PRO A 61 9.28 -8.98 -4.64
N PHE A 62 8.66 -9.89 -3.89
CA PHE A 62 8.85 -10.08 -2.44
C PHE A 62 8.38 -8.93 -1.55
N ARG A 63 7.65 -7.97 -2.09
CA ARG A 63 7.03 -6.92 -1.29
C ARG A 63 5.96 -7.48 -0.37
N ARG A 64 5.81 -6.83 0.78
CA ARG A 64 4.85 -7.20 1.81
C ARG A 64 4.05 -5.96 2.22
N CYS A 65 2.73 -6.12 2.36
CA CYS A 65 1.89 -5.16 3.05
C CYS A 65 0.95 -5.86 4.03
N GLU A 66 0.48 -5.12 5.01
CA GLU A 66 -0.51 -5.57 5.98
C GLU A 66 -1.73 -4.68 5.89
N PHE A 67 -2.92 -5.25 5.97
CA PHE A 67 -4.18 -4.52 5.97
C PHE A 67 -5.24 -5.26 6.78
N GLU A 68 -6.29 -4.54 7.14
CA GLU A 68 -7.39 -5.06 7.94
C GLU A 68 -8.63 -5.26 7.09
N ILE A 69 -9.29 -6.39 7.28
CA ILE A 69 -10.60 -6.67 6.71
C ILE A 69 -11.60 -6.71 7.85
N HIS A 70 -12.54 -5.78 7.87
CA HIS A 70 -13.63 -5.74 8.82
C HIS A 70 -14.84 -6.49 8.28
N PHE A 71 -15.41 -7.37 9.07
CA PHE A 71 -16.56 -8.18 8.66
C PHE A 71 -17.77 -7.28 8.33
N GLY A 72 -18.38 -7.51 7.17
CA GLY A 72 -19.48 -6.72 6.66
C GLY A 72 -19.12 -5.33 6.09
N LYS A 73 -17.87 -4.87 6.26
CA LYS A 73 -17.40 -3.58 5.74
C LYS A 73 -16.31 -3.71 4.68
N GLY A 74 -15.53 -4.80 4.72
CA GLY A 74 -14.38 -4.99 3.85
C GLY A 74 -13.14 -4.26 4.32
N ILE A 75 -12.33 -3.76 3.38
CA ILE A 75 -11.12 -2.99 3.66
C ILE A 75 -11.52 -1.54 3.97
N VAL A 76 -11.01 -1.01 5.09
CA VAL A 76 -11.30 0.36 5.54
C VAL A 76 -10.19 1.28 5.05
N GLU A 77 -10.36 1.82 3.85
CA GLU A 77 -9.35 2.59 3.12
C GLU A 77 -8.83 3.81 3.90
N HIS A 78 -9.72 4.56 4.53
CA HIS A 78 -9.35 5.78 5.23
C HIS A 78 -8.37 5.57 6.40
N GLU A 79 -8.34 4.40 7.01
CA GLU A 79 -7.38 4.10 8.08
C GLU A 79 -5.94 4.02 7.54
N TYR A 80 -5.76 3.47 6.33
CA TYR A 80 -4.45 3.44 5.67
C TYR A 80 -3.98 4.81 5.25
N VAL A 81 -4.89 5.58 4.65
CA VAL A 81 -4.61 6.96 4.27
C VAL A 81 -4.19 7.76 5.50
N PHE A 82 -4.91 7.61 6.61
CA PHE A 82 -4.56 8.26 7.87
C PHE A 82 -3.17 7.87 8.38
N ASP A 83 -2.89 6.57 8.47
CA ASP A 83 -1.64 6.08 9.05
C ASP A 83 -0.43 6.43 8.16
N LEU A 84 -0.59 6.40 6.82
CA LEU A 84 0.45 6.84 5.88
C LEU A 84 0.72 8.34 6.01
N LEU A 85 -0.33 9.18 5.97
CA LEU A 85 -0.20 10.63 6.10
C LEU A 85 0.46 11.01 7.43
N ARG A 86 0.00 10.39 8.52
CA ARG A 86 0.56 10.65 9.85
C ARG A 86 2.04 10.28 9.91
N LYS A 87 2.42 9.13 9.39
CA LYS A 87 3.82 8.69 9.37
C LYS A 87 4.66 9.65 8.54
N TYR A 88 4.19 9.97 7.34
CA TYR A 88 4.91 10.86 6.44
C TYR A 88 5.10 12.25 7.03
N CYS A 89 4.06 12.86 7.60
CA CYS A 89 4.16 14.17 8.26
C CYS A 89 5.06 14.14 9.50
N ALA A 90 5.10 13.02 10.23
CA ALA A 90 6.00 12.88 11.38
C ALA A 90 7.47 12.84 10.97
N ASP A 91 7.77 12.21 9.83
CA ASP A 91 9.14 12.02 9.35
C ASP A 91 9.65 13.23 8.53
N ASN A 92 8.77 13.90 7.79
CA ASN A 92 9.13 14.91 6.77
C ASN A 92 8.48 16.29 7.02
N GLY A 93 7.59 16.44 8.01
CA GLY A 93 6.83 17.66 8.23
C GLY A 93 5.63 17.82 7.29
N PRO A 94 5.13 19.06 7.10
CA PRO A 94 4.01 19.34 6.21
C PRO A 94 4.29 18.88 4.78
N VAL A 95 3.26 18.35 4.11
CA VAL A 95 3.35 17.80 2.76
C VAL A 95 2.85 18.81 1.74
N ASP A 96 3.61 19.06 0.70
CA ASP A 96 3.19 19.92 -0.40
C ASP A 96 1.95 19.37 -1.11
N TYR A 97 0.89 20.14 -1.09
CA TYR A 97 -0.33 19.83 -1.83
C TYR A 97 -0.29 20.38 -3.26
N ASP A 98 0.07 21.64 -3.42
CA ASP A 98 0.28 22.33 -4.70
C ASP A 98 1.41 23.37 -4.57
N GLU A 99 1.45 24.37 -5.47
CA GLU A 99 2.50 25.39 -5.45
C GLU A 99 2.43 26.28 -4.21
N ASP A 100 1.22 26.54 -3.68
CA ASP A 100 0.97 27.52 -2.62
C ASP A 100 0.62 26.91 -1.26
N ILE A 101 0.16 25.65 -1.23
CA ILE A 101 -0.44 25.03 -0.06
C ILE A 101 0.34 23.77 0.36
N MET A 102 0.51 23.63 1.67
CA MET A 102 0.95 22.41 2.34
C MET A 102 -0.18 21.87 3.23
N VAL A 103 -0.16 20.56 3.45
CA VAL A 103 -1.06 19.90 4.40
C VAL A 103 -0.23 19.22 5.49
N GLU A 104 -0.65 19.40 6.72
CA GLU A 104 -0.06 18.77 7.88
C GLU A 104 -1.11 17.93 8.62
N LEU A 105 -0.73 16.71 8.98
CA LEU A 105 -1.47 15.87 9.91
C LEU A 105 -0.65 15.69 11.18
N SER A 106 -1.04 16.35 12.24
CA SER A 106 -0.31 16.39 13.52
C SER A 106 -1.16 15.94 14.70
N GLY A 107 -0.61 16.05 15.89
CA GLY A 107 -1.28 15.78 17.15
C GLY A 107 -0.82 14.50 17.85
N THR A 108 -0.88 14.56 19.19
CA THR A 108 -0.51 13.49 20.11
C THR A 108 -1.73 12.83 20.75
N GLY A 109 -1.59 11.58 21.17
CA GLY A 109 -2.70 10.85 21.81
C GLY A 109 -3.88 10.60 20.87
N ALA A 110 -5.09 10.71 21.38
CA ALA A 110 -6.31 10.38 20.66
C ALA A 110 -6.82 11.50 19.74
N TRP A 111 -6.47 12.76 20.04
CA TRP A 111 -6.82 13.91 19.23
C TRP A 111 -5.78 14.20 18.15
N LYS A 112 -6.27 14.53 17.00
CA LYS A 112 -5.49 14.85 15.81
C LYS A 112 -5.95 16.16 15.20
N THR A 113 -5.05 16.78 14.46
CA THR A 113 -5.30 18.02 13.73
C THR A 113 -4.85 17.84 12.30
N ILE A 114 -5.70 18.16 11.36
CA ILE A 114 -5.33 18.34 9.96
C ILE A 114 -5.44 19.81 9.60
N CYS A 115 -4.41 20.39 9.01
CA CYS A 115 -4.37 21.80 8.63
C CYS A 115 -3.88 22.00 7.21
N LEU A 116 -4.39 23.05 6.58
CA LEU A 116 -3.91 23.62 5.34
C LEU A 116 -3.07 24.85 5.69
N ILE A 117 -1.85 24.90 5.19
CA ILE A 117 -0.84 25.92 5.50
C ILE A 117 -0.37 26.55 4.20
N LYS A 118 -0.29 27.88 4.16
CA LYS A 118 0.35 28.60 3.05
C LYS A 118 1.87 28.44 3.14
N LYS A 119 2.51 28.15 2.01
CA LYS A 119 3.96 27.94 1.96
C LYS A 119 4.76 29.21 2.19
N ASP A 120 4.29 30.33 1.65
CA ASP A 120 4.98 31.62 1.68
C ASP A 120 4.99 32.27 3.08
N THR A 121 3.85 32.19 3.77
CA THR A 121 3.65 32.88 5.05
C THR A 121 3.67 31.96 6.26
N GLY A 122 3.51 30.64 6.08
CA GLY A 122 3.28 29.68 7.16
C GLY A 122 1.91 29.85 7.85
N GLU A 123 1.01 30.65 7.27
CA GLU A 123 -0.32 30.90 7.83
C GLU A 123 -1.22 29.69 7.66
N VAL A 124 -1.92 29.31 8.74
CA VAL A 124 -2.93 28.25 8.70
C VAL A 124 -4.21 28.79 8.07
N ILE A 125 -4.57 28.28 6.89
CA ILE A 125 -5.77 28.66 6.16
C ILE A 125 -7.00 28.00 6.75
N GLU A 126 -6.88 26.72 7.07
CA GLU A 126 -7.97 25.90 7.61
C GLU A 126 -7.40 24.86 8.55
N GLU A 127 -8.07 24.67 9.68
CA GLU A 127 -7.70 23.69 10.70
C GLU A 127 -8.92 22.87 11.11
N LYS A 128 -8.74 21.56 11.23
CA LYS A 128 -9.78 20.68 11.74
C LYS A 128 -9.22 19.73 12.78
N LYS A 129 -9.71 19.89 14.03
CA LYS A 129 -9.44 18.97 15.13
C LYS A 129 -10.46 17.85 15.14
N PHE A 130 -9.99 16.63 15.36
CA PHE A 130 -10.85 15.45 15.37
C PHE A 130 -10.28 14.34 16.25
N TYR A 131 -11.16 13.44 16.65
CA TYR A 131 -10.78 12.20 17.29
C TYR A 131 -10.46 11.15 16.23
N LYS A 132 -9.36 10.37 16.38
CA LYS A 132 -8.91 9.42 15.33
C LYS A 132 -10.03 8.61 14.67
N PRO A 133 -11.01 8.01 15.41
CA PRO A 133 -12.11 7.27 14.80
C PRO A 133 -13.03 8.09 13.89
N GLU A 134 -13.02 9.42 14.02
CA GLU A 134 -13.84 10.34 13.20
C GLU A 134 -13.19 10.68 11.86
N PHE A 135 -11.93 10.28 11.65
CA PHE A 135 -11.22 10.56 10.40
C PHE A 135 -11.98 10.05 9.17
N GLY A 136 -12.69 8.94 9.30
CA GLY A 136 -13.53 8.43 8.22
C GLY A 136 -14.63 9.39 7.76
N GLN A 137 -15.11 10.28 8.62
CA GLN A 137 -16.09 11.32 8.24
C GLN A 137 -15.39 12.45 7.49
N ILE A 138 -14.18 12.85 7.92
CA ILE A 138 -13.36 13.84 7.24
C ILE A 138 -12.99 13.32 5.85
N TYR A 139 -12.51 12.09 5.77
CA TYR A 139 -12.14 11.44 4.52
C TYR A 139 -13.31 11.34 3.52
N LYS A 140 -14.55 11.19 3.99
CA LYS A 140 -15.75 11.19 3.14
C LYS A 140 -16.21 12.58 2.69
N SER A 141 -15.75 13.64 3.33
CA SER A 141 -16.03 15.01 2.89
C SER A 141 -15.32 15.27 1.55
N PRO A 142 -16.03 15.74 0.50
CA PRO A 142 -15.44 15.90 -0.84
C PRO A 142 -14.17 16.75 -0.84
N GLN A 143 -14.16 17.85 -0.10
CA GLN A 143 -13.02 18.75 0.02
C GLN A 143 -11.80 18.03 0.63
N TRP A 144 -11.95 17.47 1.83
CA TRP A 144 -10.85 16.82 2.55
C TRP A 144 -10.40 15.52 1.88
N ASN A 145 -11.32 14.80 1.23
CA ASN A 145 -10.95 13.62 0.43
C ASN A 145 -9.96 13.98 -0.66
N THR A 146 -10.21 15.06 -1.40
CA THR A 146 -9.33 15.52 -2.47
C THR A 146 -7.92 15.82 -1.93
N TYR A 147 -7.82 16.53 -0.80
CA TYR A 147 -6.53 16.78 -0.15
C TYR A 147 -5.85 15.48 0.29
N CYS A 148 -6.54 14.63 1.02
CA CYS A 148 -6.00 13.37 1.51
C CYS A 148 -5.51 12.46 0.38
N MET A 149 -6.26 12.31 -0.70
CA MET A 149 -5.91 11.45 -1.83
C MET A 149 -4.72 11.98 -2.63
N LYS A 150 -4.67 13.29 -2.89
CA LYS A 150 -3.54 13.89 -3.62
C LYS A 150 -2.23 13.70 -2.84
N ILE A 151 -2.26 13.97 -1.54
CA ILE A 151 -1.10 13.78 -0.68
C ILE A 151 -0.74 12.30 -0.54
N PHE A 152 -1.74 11.44 -0.36
CA PHE A 152 -1.52 9.99 -0.34
C PHE A 152 -0.77 9.51 -1.58
N ASN A 153 -1.21 9.93 -2.77
CA ASN A 153 -0.57 9.56 -4.03
C ASN A 153 0.87 10.10 -4.12
N LYS A 154 1.10 11.33 -3.64
CA LYS A 154 2.45 11.91 -3.58
C LYS A 154 3.36 11.14 -2.64
N CYS A 155 2.94 10.93 -1.39
CA CYS A 155 3.69 10.15 -0.40
C CYS A 155 3.97 8.72 -0.88
N TYR A 156 2.99 8.10 -1.53
CA TYR A 156 3.12 6.76 -2.08
C TYR A 156 4.14 6.73 -3.23
N SER A 157 4.10 7.71 -4.14
CA SER A 157 5.05 7.82 -5.25
C SER A 157 6.48 8.03 -4.76
N GLU A 158 6.67 8.90 -3.77
CA GLU A 158 7.98 9.15 -3.18
C GLU A 158 8.52 7.93 -2.44
N TYR A 159 7.66 7.24 -1.69
CA TYR A 159 8.03 6.00 -1.02
C TYR A 159 8.43 4.91 -2.01
N MET A 160 7.67 4.76 -3.09
CA MET A 160 7.96 3.81 -4.17
C MET A 160 9.20 4.20 -4.97
N GLY A 161 9.45 5.49 -5.17
CA GLY A 161 10.66 6.02 -5.82
C GLY A 161 11.93 5.67 -5.03
N ARG A 162 11.94 5.95 -3.73
CA ARG A 162 13.06 5.60 -2.84
C ARG A 162 13.38 4.11 -2.85
N GLU A 163 12.36 3.25 -2.76
CA GLU A 163 12.59 1.80 -2.82
C GLU A 163 13.17 1.34 -4.17
N LEU A 164 12.86 2.04 -5.26
CA LEU A 164 13.42 1.73 -6.57
C LEU A 164 14.88 2.21 -6.68
N GLU A 165 15.20 3.37 -6.11
CA GLU A 165 16.57 3.89 -6.03
C GLU A 165 17.44 2.99 -5.15
N ASP A 166 16.98 2.63 -3.95
CA ASP A 166 17.67 1.69 -3.06
C ASP A 166 17.88 0.32 -3.70
N ALA A 167 16.92 -0.15 -4.51
CA ALA A 167 17.04 -1.41 -5.24
C ALA A 167 18.02 -1.32 -6.43
N ALA A 168 18.12 -0.16 -7.07
CA ALA A 168 19.06 0.07 -8.17
C ALA A 168 20.52 0.09 -7.68
N ASP A 169 20.77 0.58 -6.46
CA ASP A 169 22.08 0.59 -5.82
C ASP A 169 22.59 -0.84 -5.48
N ILE A 170 21.68 -1.82 -5.39
CA ILE A 170 22.04 -3.20 -5.02
C ILE A 170 22.65 -3.98 -6.19
N ASN A 171 22.23 -3.79 -7.42
CA ASN A 171 22.87 -4.31 -8.64
C ASN A 171 22.22 -3.78 -9.93
N PRO A 172 22.74 -2.70 -10.54
CA PRO A 172 22.20 -2.15 -11.80
C PRO A 172 22.21 -3.14 -12.97
N GLU A 173 23.22 -4.00 -13.05
CA GLU A 173 23.35 -4.97 -14.16
C GLU A 173 22.26 -6.06 -14.09
N SER A 174 21.92 -6.53 -12.90
CA SER A 174 20.86 -7.53 -12.74
C SER A 174 19.46 -6.97 -13.07
N TYR A 175 19.26 -5.66 -12.97
CA TYR A 175 18.00 -5.02 -13.30
C TYR A 175 17.78 -4.92 -14.80
N GLU A 176 18.85 -4.62 -15.56
CA GLU A 176 18.80 -4.61 -17.02
C GLU A 176 18.67 -6.02 -17.59
N GLU A 177 19.34 -7.02 -17.02
CA GLU A 177 19.16 -8.43 -17.39
C GLU A 177 17.72 -8.90 -17.16
N VAL A 178 17.13 -8.60 -16.00
CA VAL A 178 15.73 -8.95 -15.69
C VAL A 178 14.76 -8.20 -16.59
N ARG A 179 15.04 -6.94 -16.91
CA ARG A 179 14.26 -6.13 -17.85
C ARG A 179 14.36 -6.67 -19.28
N GLN A 180 15.55 -7.07 -19.72
CA GLN A 180 15.76 -7.65 -21.03
C GLN A 180 15.07 -9.01 -21.16
N ILE A 181 15.19 -9.87 -20.14
CA ILE A 181 14.46 -11.15 -20.08
C ILE A 181 12.94 -10.93 -20.10
N ALA A 182 12.45 -9.88 -19.41
CA ALA A 182 11.02 -9.53 -19.43
C ALA A 182 10.58 -9.06 -20.83
N MET A 183 11.38 -8.26 -21.51
CA MET A 183 11.12 -7.82 -22.90
C MET A 183 11.17 -8.97 -23.89
N ASP A 184 12.16 -9.86 -23.76
CA ASP A 184 12.29 -11.05 -24.62
C ASP A 184 11.15 -12.06 -24.43
N LEU A 185 10.53 -12.08 -23.24
CA LEU A 185 9.39 -12.95 -22.93
C LEU A 185 8.03 -12.35 -23.33
N THR A 186 7.95 -11.04 -23.55
CA THR A 186 6.69 -10.37 -23.91
C THR A 186 6.51 -10.19 -25.42
N GLY A 187 7.50 -10.48 -26.26
CA GLY A 187 7.41 -10.35 -27.72
C GLY A 187 6.90 -8.97 -28.21
N PRO A 188 7.09 -8.58 -29.44
CA PRO A 188 6.44 -7.39 -29.95
C PRO A 188 4.91 -7.56 -29.94
N ASP A 189 4.19 -6.49 -29.72
CA ASP A 189 2.75 -6.29 -29.39
C ASP A 189 1.68 -6.94 -30.33
N ASP A 190 1.92 -8.07 -30.91
CA ASP A 190 1.01 -8.69 -31.90
C ASP A 190 0.06 -9.78 -31.34
N ALA A 191 -0.12 -9.87 -30.03
CA ALA A 191 -0.93 -10.95 -29.41
C ALA A 191 -2.30 -10.55 -28.83
N PHE A 192 -2.82 -9.37 -29.09
CA PHE A 192 -4.13 -8.91 -28.54
C PHE A 192 -5.15 -8.45 -29.59
N GLU A 193 -5.08 -8.90 -30.84
CA GLU A 193 -6.13 -8.58 -31.82
C GLU A 193 -7.16 -9.68 -32.10
N ASP A 194 -7.12 -10.83 -31.44
CA ASP A 194 -8.14 -11.86 -31.62
C ASP A 194 -8.46 -12.59 -30.31
N LEU A 195 -9.30 -11.97 -29.42
CA LEU A 195 -10.20 -12.70 -28.50
C LEU A 195 -11.33 -11.79 -28.01
#